data_db0b4b8b9f195eb5117fccf635491a1b
#
_entry.id   db0b4b8b9f195eb5117fccf635491a1b
#
_cell.length_a   1.000
_cell.length_b   1.000
_cell.length_c   1.000
_cell.angle_alpha   90.00
_cell.angle_beta   90.00
_cell.angle_gamma   90.00
#
_symmetry.space_group_name_H-M   'P 1'
#
loop_
_entity.id
_entity.type
_entity.pdbx_description
1 polymer ?
#
loop_
_entity_poly.entity_id
_entity_poly.type
_entity_poly.pdbx_seq_one_letter_code
_entity_poly.pdbx_strand_id
1 'polypeptide(L)'
;SELYRKHPDWAFAVPERTATLSRNQYVLDLSRKEVRDYVYECVHNVISSANIEYVKWDMNRQLTDIGSVEFTGDRQGELAHRYVLGVYELQERLVNDFPDLLLENCSGGGARFDPGMLYYSPQIWCSDDTDAIERLSIQEGTELIYPLSTMGAHVSDCPNHTVGRVTPFETRGHVA
;
A
#
# COMPACT_ATOMS: atom_id res chain seq x y z
N SER A 1 11.94 10.62 12.37
CA SER A 1 11.15 9.88 13.39
C SER A 1 12.06 9.34 14.49
N GLU A 2 11.48 8.98 15.63
CA GLU A 2 12.23 8.33 16.71
C GLU A 2 12.73 6.93 16.28
N LEU A 3 11.93 6.19 15.55
CA LEU A 3 12.31 4.90 15.00
C LEU A 3 13.59 5.00 14.15
N TYR A 4 13.66 5.96 13.24
CA TYR A 4 14.86 6.15 12.41
C TYR A 4 16.11 6.55 13.23
N ARG A 5 15.95 7.28 14.34
CA ARG A 5 17.08 7.61 15.21
C ARG A 5 17.62 6.40 15.97
N LYS A 6 16.75 5.46 16.34
CA LYS A 6 17.12 4.21 17.01
C LYS A 6 17.66 3.16 16.06
N HIS A 7 17.08 3.08 14.87
CA HIS A 7 17.35 2.06 13.86
C HIS A 7 17.51 2.69 12.46
N PRO A 8 18.57 3.47 12.20
CA PRO A 8 18.79 4.07 10.89
C PRO A 8 19.02 3.02 9.79
N ASP A 9 19.51 1.84 10.17
CA ASP A 9 19.76 0.69 9.31
C ASP A 9 18.49 -0.06 8.88
N TRP A 10 17.33 0.27 9.46
CA TRP A 10 16.05 -0.32 9.08
C TRP A 10 15.39 0.36 7.87
N ALA A 11 15.93 1.46 7.43
CA ALA A 11 15.48 2.11 6.21
C ALA A 11 16.37 1.68 5.02
N PHE A 12 15.75 1.54 3.84
CA PHE A 12 16.53 1.38 2.62
C PHE A 12 17.48 2.56 2.43
N ALA A 13 18.73 2.25 2.14
CA ALA A 13 19.77 3.23 1.83
C ALA A 13 20.82 2.61 0.91
N VAL A 14 21.29 3.39 -0.04
CA VAL A 14 22.46 3.03 -0.85
C VAL A 14 23.69 3.67 -0.20
N PRO A 15 24.75 2.90 0.10
CA PRO A 15 25.96 3.45 0.70
C PRO A 15 26.47 4.66 -0.08
N GLU A 16 26.99 5.65 0.64
CA GLU A 16 27.55 6.91 0.10
C GLU A 16 26.58 7.80 -0.68
N ARG A 17 25.27 7.50 -0.64
CA ARG A 17 24.23 8.36 -1.21
C ARG A 17 23.36 8.95 -0.13
N THR A 18 22.97 10.22 -0.33
CA THR A 18 21.91 10.81 0.48
C THR A 18 20.59 10.16 0.11
N ALA A 19 19.89 9.62 1.10
CA ALA A 19 18.60 8.96 0.87
C ALA A 19 17.56 9.95 0.33
N THR A 20 16.84 9.53 -0.69
CA THR A 20 15.75 10.31 -1.29
C THR A 20 14.54 10.32 -0.37
N LEU A 21 14.06 11.51 -0.04
CA LEU A 21 12.78 11.67 0.67
C LEU A 21 11.65 11.93 -0.32
N SER A 22 10.56 11.23 -0.15
CA SER A 22 9.28 11.56 -0.78
C SER A 22 8.22 11.62 0.30
N ARG A 23 7.40 12.67 0.31
CA ARG A 23 6.43 12.98 1.38
C ARG A 23 7.08 12.99 2.79
N ASN A 24 8.35 13.40 2.88
CA ASN A 24 9.16 13.39 4.12
C ASN A 24 9.30 11.99 4.77
N GLN A 25 9.28 10.93 3.97
CA GLN A 25 9.34 9.55 4.43
C GLN A 25 10.54 8.81 3.85
N TYR A 26 11.13 7.92 4.66
CA TYR A 26 11.99 6.82 4.22
C TYR A 26 11.14 5.56 4.01
N VAL A 27 11.71 4.57 3.34
CA VAL A 27 11.09 3.24 3.19
C VAL A 27 11.75 2.29 4.18
N LEU A 28 10.94 1.59 4.99
CA LEU A 28 11.42 0.52 5.85
C LEU A 28 11.84 -0.68 5.02
N ASP A 29 12.94 -1.31 5.40
CA ASP A 29 13.44 -2.52 4.75
C ASP A 29 12.65 -3.76 5.22
N LEU A 30 11.52 -4.01 4.59
CA LEU A 30 10.67 -5.17 4.89
C LEU A 30 11.27 -6.50 4.39
N SER A 31 12.44 -6.50 3.74
CA SER A 31 13.17 -7.75 3.48
C SER A 31 13.74 -8.36 4.75
N ARG A 32 13.91 -7.54 5.82
CA ARG A 32 14.44 -7.94 7.13
C ARG A 32 13.34 -8.41 8.06
N LYS A 33 13.58 -9.55 8.72
CA LYS A 33 12.60 -10.16 9.63
C LYS A 33 12.29 -9.25 10.83
N GLU A 34 13.30 -8.69 11.48
CA GLU A 34 13.13 -7.84 12.66
C GLU A 34 12.33 -6.55 12.37
N VAL A 35 12.44 -6.03 11.15
CA VAL A 35 11.64 -4.87 10.72
C VAL A 35 10.18 -5.29 10.55
N ARG A 36 9.93 -6.43 9.92
CA ARG A 36 8.57 -6.98 9.79
C ARG A 36 7.95 -7.28 11.15
N ASP A 37 8.70 -7.90 12.05
CA ASP A 37 8.20 -8.21 13.39
C ASP A 37 7.80 -6.94 14.15
N TYR A 38 8.62 -5.90 14.11
CA TYR A 38 8.28 -4.62 14.70
C TYR A 38 7.02 -3.98 14.11
N VAL A 39 6.93 -3.95 12.77
CA VAL A 39 5.75 -3.39 12.09
C VAL A 39 4.50 -4.20 12.45
N TYR A 40 4.61 -5.53 12.41
CA TYR A 40 3.53 -6.42 12.78
C TYR A 40 3.04 -6.16 14.22
N GLU A 41 3.94 -6.10 15.19
CA GLU A 41 3.58 -5.83 16.58
C GLU A 41 2.87 -4.48 16.76
N CYS A 42 3.36 -3.44 16.09
CA CYS A 42 2.73 -2.13 16.12
C CYS A 42 1.30 -2.16 15.58
N VAL A 43 1.09 -2.79 14.42
CA VAL A 43 -0.22 -2.88 13.77
C VAL A 43 -1.15 -3.80 14.56
N HIS A 44 -0.67 -4.98 14.97
CA HIS A 44 -1.42 -5.93 15.79
C HIS A 44 -1.95 -5.28 17.09
N ASN A 45 -1.10 -4.53 17.78
CA ASN A 45 -1.49 -3.83 19.01
C ASN A 45 -2.60 -2.80 18.77
N VAL A 46 -2.54 -2.07 17.64
CA VAL A 46 -3.61 -1.12 17.28
C VAL A 46 -4.91 -1.86 16.99
N ILE A 47 -4.88 -2.89 16.16
CA ILE A 47 -6.09 -3.65 15.80
C ILE A 47 -6.71 -4.30 17.04
N SER A 48 -5.89 -4.87 17.94
CA SER A 48 -6.34 -5.51 19.18
C SER A 48 -6.87 -4.51 20.23
N SER A 49 -6.58 -3.21 20.10
CA SER A 49 -6.96 -2.20 21.09
C SER A 49 -8.42 -1.77 21.01
N ALA A 50 -9.12 -2.09 19.92
CA ALA A 50 -10.52 -1.75 19.69
C ALA A 50 -11.16 -2.76 18.74
N ASN A 51 -12.49 -2.70 18.57
CA ASN A 51 -13.19 -3.49 17.57
C ASN A 51 -12.95 -2.88 16.19
N ILE A 52 -11.84 -3.27 15.53
CA ILE A 52 -11.46 -2.81 14.21
C ILE A 52 -11.72 -3.94 13.22
N GLU A 53 -12.65 -3.74 12.31
CA GLU A 53 -13.09 -4.73 11.32
C GLU A 53 -12.60 -4.40 9.89
N TYR A 54 -12.01 -3.22 9.71
CA TYR A 54 -11.50 -2.77 8.41
C TYR A 54 -10.20 -1.98 8.57
N VAL A 55 -9.24 -2.31 7.71
CA VAL A 55 -7.96 -1.59 7.61
C VAL A 55 -7.65 -1.29 6.15
N LYS A 56 -7.38 -0.02 5.85
CA LYS A 56 -6.79 0.37 4.58
C LYS A 56 -5.28 0.46 4.75
N TRP A 57 -4.58 -0.47 4.11
CA TRP A 57 -3.12 -0.57 4.13
C TRP A 57 -2.54 0.24 2.99
N ASP A 58 -2.14 1.47 3.28
CA ASP A 58 -1.66 2.41 2.27
C ASP A 58 -0.14 2.57 2.29
N MET A 59 0.45 2.75 1.10
CA MET A 59 1.85 3.11 0.91
C MET A 59 1.98 4.17 -0.17
N ASN A 60 2.07 5.44 0.23
CA ASN A 60 2.20 6.58 -0.69
C ASN A 60 3.67 7.00 -0.89
N ARG A 61 4.56 6.02 -0.92
CA ARG A 61 6.00 6.22 -1.03
C ARG A 61 6.59 5.18 -1.99
N GLN A 62 7.12 5.66 -3.12
CA GLN A 62 7.79 4.81 -4.08
C GLN A 62 9.06 4.19 -3.47
N LEU A 63 9.43 3.01 -3.93
CA LEU A 63 10.69 2.38 -3.58
C LEU A 63 11.82 3.07 -4.34
N THR A 64 12.62 3.83 -3.62
CA THR A 64 13.85 4.46 -4.13
C THR A 64 15.02 4.08 -3.23
N ASP A 65 16.24 4.24 -3.72
CA ASP A 65 17.46 3.94 -2.98
C ASP A 65 17.41 2.52 -2.35
N ILE A 66 16.97 1.53 -3.15
CA ILE A 66 16.80 0.15 -2.70
C ILE A 66 18.19 -0.43 -2.43
N GLY A 67 18.59 -0.37 -1.19
CA GLY A 67 19.81 -0.94 -0.66
C GLY A 67 19.59 -1.35 0.80
N SER A 68 20.15 -2.46 1.22
CA SER A 68 20.06 -2.98 2.58
C SER A 68 21.43 -3.33 3.12
N VAL A 69 21.66 -3.00 4.39
CA VAL A 69 22.88 -3.39 5.09
C VAL A 69 22.96 -4.90 5.37
N GLU A 70 21.82 -5.58 5.28
CA GLU A 70 21.70 -7.02 5.52
C GLU A 70 22.29 -7.88 4.38
N PHE A 71 22.37 -7.33 3.16
CA PHE A 71 22.74 -8.11 1.98
C PHE A 71 24.09 -7.67 1.42
N THR A 72 24.89 -8.65 1.00
CA THR A 72 26.11 -8.42 0.23
C THR A 72 25.82 -7.84 -1.16
N GLY A 73 26.82 -7.23 -1.80
CA GLY A 73 26.62 -6.50 -3.05
C GLY A 73 25.99 -7.32 -4.19
N ASP A 74 26.33 -8.60 -4.28
CA ASP A 74 25.79 -9.55 -5.26
C ASP A 74 24.31 -9.88 -5.04
N ARG A 75 23.82 -9.73 -3.81
CA ARG A 75 22.43 -10.00 -3.42
C ARG A 75 21.53 -8.78 -3.34
N GLN A 76 22.06 -7.59 -3.53
CA GLN A 76 21.25 -6.35 -3.50
C GLN A 76 20.14 -6.36 -4.56
N GLY A 77 20.33 -7.02 -5.69
CA GLY A 77 19.32 -7.20 -6.74
C GLY A 77 18.08 -7.99 -6.34
N GLU A 78 18.12 -8.73 -5.22
CA GLU A 78 16.98 -9.49 -4.70
C GLU A 78 16.01 -8.62 -3.90
N LEU A 79 16.41 -7.42 -3.48
CA LEU A 79 15.72 -6.64 -2.45
C LEU A 79 14.30 -6.25 -2.83
N ALA A 80 14.05 -5.84 -4.07
CA ALA A 80 12.70 -5.48 -4.50
C ALA A 80 11.72 -6.66 -4.36
N HIS A 81 12.16 -7.85 -4.77
CA HIS A 81 11.38 -9.08 -4.62
C HIS A 81 11.18 -9.45 -3.14
N ARG A 82 12.26 -9.42 -2.35
CA ARG A 82 12.19 -9.74 -0.91
C ARG A 82 11.32 -8.78 -0.13
N TYR A 83 11.32 -7.50 -0.52
CA TYR A 83 10.43 -6.50 0.06
C TYR A 83 8.96 -6.89 -0.16
N VAL A 84 8.58 -7.28 -1.39
CA VAL A 84 7.21 -7.70 -1.70
C VAL A 84 6.82 -8.94 -0.90
N LEU A 85 7.71 -9.95 -0.83
CA LEU A 85 7.47 -11.12 0.02
C LEU A 85 7.31 -10.74 1.50
N GLY A 86 8.05 -9.74 1.97
CA GLY A 86 7.91 -9.21 3.32
C GLY A 86 6.56 -8.53 3.56
N VAL A 87 6.02 -7.82 2.56
CA VAL A 87 4.66 -7.25 2.63
C VAL A 87 3.62 -8.37 2.71
N TYR A 88 3.75 -9.40 1.87
CA TYR A 88 2.84 -10.55 1.90
C TYR A 88 2.85 -11.25 3.25
N GLU A 89 4.03 -11.53 3.82
CA GLU A 89 4.16 -12.13 5.15
C GLU A 89 3.45 -11.31 6.24
N LEU A 90 3.60 -9.97 6.21
CA LEU A 90 2.92 -9.09 7.15
C LEU A 90 1.40 -9.20 7.03
N GLN A 91 0.88 -9.16 5.82
CA GLN A 91 -0.57 -9.28 5.57
C GLN A 91 -1.08 -10.67 5.92
N GLU A 92 -0.35 -11.73 5.59
CA GLU A 92 -0.69 -13.11 5.96
C GLU A 92 -0.83 -13.27 7.48
N ARG A 93 0.12 -12.74 8.24
CA ARG A 93 0.06 -12.77 9.71
C ARG A 93 -1.18 -12.04 10.23
N LEU A 94 -1.47 -10.86 9.69
CA LEU A 94 -2.63 -10.08 10.13
C LEU A 94 -3.96 -10.77 9.81
N VAL A 95 -4.14 -11.33 8.61
CA VAL A 95 -5.40 -12.01 8.26
C VAL A 95 -5.56 -13.36 8.97
N ASN A 96 -4.46 -14.00 9.37
CA ASN A 96 -4.50 -15.20 10.19
C ASN A 96 -4.92 -14.90 11.63
N ASP A 97 -4.40 -13.82 12.23
CA ASP A 97 -4.72 -13.44 13.62
C ASP A 97 -6.07 -12.74 13.73
N PHE A 98 -6.50 -12.06 12.67
CA PHE A 98 -7.78 -11.35 12.58
C PHE A 98 -8.58 -11.82 11.35
N PRO A 99 -9.17 -13.03 11.37
CA PRO A 99 -9.80 -13.64 10.19
C PRO A 99 -11.03 -12.89 9.68
N ASP A 100 -11.65 -12.06 10.50
CA ASP A 100 -12.80 -11.23 10.13
C ASP A 100 -12.38 -9.83 9.66
N LEU A 101 -11.09 -9.52 9.65
CA LEU A 101 -10.58 -8.23 9.21
C LEU A 101 -10.67 -8.06 7.71
N LEU A 102 -11.36 -7.02 7.26
CA LEU A 102 -11.35 -6.61 5.87
C LEU A 102 -10.12 -5.73 5.60
N LEU A 103 -9.23 -6.24 4.79
CA LEU A 103 -8.01 -5.54 4.40
C LEU A 103 -8.15 -4.98 2.97
N GLU A 104 -8.03 -3.66 2.82
CA GLU A 104 -7.94 -2.98 1.53
C GLU A 104 -6.52 -2.48 1.31
N ASN A 105 -5.93 -2.76 0.16
CA ASN A 105 -4.64 -2.18 -0.20
C ASN A 105 -4.78 -0.89 -1.00
N CYS A 106 -3.80 0.00 -0.81
CA CYS A 106 -3.61 1.21 -1.59
C CYS A 106 -2.10 1.50 -1.71
N SER A 107 -1.70 2.11 -2.80
CA SER A 107 -0.32 2.60 -2.97
C SER A 107 -0.31 3.76 -3.96
N GLY A 108 -0.74 4.95 -3.51
CA GLY A 108 -0.99 6.06 -4.41
C GLY A 108 -1.94 5.66 -5.54
N GLY A 109 -3.06 5.03 -5.20
CA GLY A 109 -3.91 4.28 -6.11
C GLY A 109 -3.47 2.83 -6.29
N GLY A 110 -3.45 2.35 -7.52
CA GLY A 110 -3.25 0.94 -7.88
C GLY A 110 -1.80 0.50 -8.09
N ALA A 111 -0.79 1.19 -7.58
CA ALA A 111 0.61 0.82 -7.81
C ALA A 111 1.02 -0.56 -7.24
N ARG A 112 0.22 -1.13 -6.35
CA ARG A 112 0.38 -2.50 -5.84
C ARG A 112 -0.84 -3.38 -6.15
N PHE A 113 -1.55 -3.09 -7.22
CA PHE A 113 -2.68 -3.92 -7.67
C PHE A 113 -2.14 -5.13 -8.42
N ASP A 114 -2.02 -6.24 -7.73
CA ASP A 114 -1.50 -7.50 -8.27
C ASP A 114 -2.20 -8.72 -7.62
N PRO A 115 -2.17 -9.91 -8.26
CA PRO A 115 -2.85 -11.10 -7.74
C PRO A 115 -2.34 -11.57 -6.38
N GLY A 116 -1.07 -11.34 -6.06
CA GLY A 116 -0.51 -11.71 -4.76
C GLY A 116 -1.09 -10.85 -3.64
N MET A 117 -1.24 -9.54 -3.87
CA MET A 117 -1.91 -8.66 -2.92
C MET A 117 -3.39 -9.02 -2.76
N LEU A 118 -4.09 -9.40 -3.84
CA LEU A 118 -5.49 -9.83 -3.78
C LEU A 118 -5.71 -11.12 -2.98
N TYR A 119 -4.68 -11.95 -2.82
CA TYR A 119 -4.77 -13.13 -1.97
C TYR A 119 -5.03 -12.78 -0.49
N TYR A 120 -4.45 -11.66 -0.02
CA TYR A 120 -4.60 -11.19 1.37
C TYR A 120 -5.65 -10.08 1.53
N SER A 121 -5.91 -9.34 0.47
CA SER A 121 -6.77 -8.16 0.48
C SER A 121 -7.79 -8.29 -0.63
N PRO A 122 -9.06 -8.58 -0.31
CA PRO A 122 -10.08 -8.81 -1.33
C PRO A 122 -10.37 -7.56 -2.17
N GLN A 123 -9.91 -6.39 -1.74
CA GLN A 123 -10.15 -5.13 -2.41
C GLN A 123 -8.89 -4.25 -2.43
N ILE A 124 -8.64 -3.60 -3.57
CA ILE A 124 -7.53 -2.67 -3.77
C ILE A 124 -8.06 -1.37 -4.37
N TRP A 125 -7.60 -0.23 -3.85
CA TRP A 125 -7.87 1.09 -4.39
C TRP A 125 -7.17 1.24 -5.73
N CYS A 126 -7.92 1.35 -6.85
CA CYS A 126 -7.34 1.28 -8.19
C CYS A 126 -6.75 2.62 -8.68
N SER A 127 -7.23 3.76 -8.19
CA SER A 127 -6.71 5.07 -8.58
C SER A 127 -7.10 6.17 -7.59
N ASP A 128 -6.18 7.09 -7.32
CA ASP A 128 -6.44 8.32 -6.58
C ASP A 128 -7.20 9.37 -7.43
N ASP A 129 -7.31 9.16 -8.73
CA ASP A 129 -8.26 9.95 -9.54
C ASP A 129 -9.68 9.46 -9.27
N THR A 130 -10.41 10.26 -8.52
CA THR A 130 -11.77 9.97 -8.07
C THR A 130 -12.85 10.65 -8.91
N ASP A 131 -12.47 11.31 -10.02
CA ASP A 131 -13.46 11.87 -10.92
C ASP A 131 -14.29 10.76 -11.56
N ALA A 132 -15.62 10.84 -11.45
CA ALA A 132 -16.49 9.76 -11.92
C ALA A 132 -16.36 9.48 -13.42
N ILE A 133 -16.08 10.49 -14.25
CA ILE A 133 -15.94 10.30 -15.69
C ILE A 133 -14.60 9.66 -16.04
N GLU A 134 -13.50 10.09 -15.40
CA GLU A 134 -12.19 9.44 -15.56
C GLU A 134 -12.21 7.99 -15.04
N ARG A 135 -12.95 7.73 -13.94
CA ARG A 135 -13.11 6.39 -13.38
C ARG A 135 -13.76 5.41 -14.32
N LEU A 136 -14.60 5.82 -15.27
CA LEU A 136 -15.13 4.90 -16.29
C LEU A 136 -14.01 4.20 -17.05
N SER A 137 -13.04 4.95 -17.56
CA SER A 137 -11.90 4.37 -18.29
C SER A 137 -10.93 3.62 -17.36
N ILE A 138 -10.71 4.12 -16.15
CA ILE A 138 -9.81 3.48 -15.16
C ILE A 138 -10.36 2.13 -14.73
N GLN A 139 -11.64 2.06 -14.41
CA GLN A 139 -12.29 0.82 -13.97
C GLN A 139 -12.44 -0.17 -15.11
N GLU A 140 -12.85 0.28 -16.31
CA GLU A 140 -12.88 -0.55 -17.53
C GLU A 140 -11.50 -1.16 -17.82
N GLY A 141 -10.43 -0.35 -17.80
CA GLY A 141 -9.07 -0.83 -18.02
C GLY A 141 -8.62 -1.84 -16.96
N THR A 142 -9.03 -1.65 -15.70
CA THR A 142 -8.72 -2.59 -14.61
C THR A 142 -9.53 -3.88 -14.75
N GLU A 143 -10.78 -3.82 -15.17
CA GLU A 143 -11.68 -4.97 -15.38
C GLU A 143 -11.18 -5.95 -16.45
N LEU A 144 -10.37 -5.50 -17.39
CA LEU A 144 -9.76 -6.39 -18.39
C LEU A 144 -8.90 -7.50 -17.76
N ILE A 145 -8.46 -7.32 -16.51
CA ILE A 145 -7.58 -8.26 -15.79
C ILE A 145 -8.20 -8.72 -14.47
N TYR A 146 -8.88 -7.82 -13.75
CA TYR A 146 -9.36 -8.05 -12.39
C TYR A 146 -10.88 -7.86 -12.28
N PRO A 147 -11.60 -8.70 -11.51
CA PRO A 147 -13.04 -8.53 -11.29
C PRO A 147 -13.37 -7.19 -10.64
N LEU A 148 -14.50 -6.58 -10.99
CA LEU A 148 -14.98 -5.33 -10.40
C LEU A 148 -15.05 -5.38 -8.87
N SER A 149 -15.41 -6.52 -8.30
CA SER A 149 -15.48 -6.72 -6.84
C SER A 149 -14.15 -6.51 -6.12
N THR A 150 -13.03 -6.53 -6.84
CA THR A 150 -11.69 -6.29 -6.27
C THR A 150 -11.29 -4.82 -6.26
N MET A 151 -12.06 -3.95 -6.89
CA MET A 151 -11.75 -2.53 -7.01
C MET A 151 -12.42 -1.75 -5.87
N GLY A 152 -11.60 -0.99 -5.12
CA GLY A 152 -12.10 0.02 -4.20
C GLY A 152 -12.65 1.22 -4.98
N ALA A 153 -13.86 1.63 -4.66
CA ALA A 153 -14.50 2.82 -5.23
C ALA A 153 -15.33 3.54 -4.17
N HIS A 154 -15.57 4.84 -4.38
CA HIS A 154 -16.45 5.64 -3.54
C HIS A 154 -17.08 6.79 -4.33
N VAL A 155 -18.19 7.31 -3.85
CA VAL A 155 -18.79 8.54 -4.38
C VAL A 155 -17.90 9.70 -4.00
N SER A 156 -17.26 10.33 -4.99
CA SER A 156 -16.34 11.45 -4.77
C SER A 156 -17.06 12.76 -4.52
N ASP A 157 -16.31 13.76 -4.04
CA ASP A 157 -16.80 15.13 -3.84
C ASP A 157 -17.14 15.83 -5.15
N CYS A 158 -17.88 16.92 -5.07
CA CYS A 158 -18.29 17.72 -6.21
C CYS A 158 -18.25 19.22 -5.86
N PRO A 159 -17.47 20.04 -6.61
CA PRO A 159 -16.61 19.66 -7.74
C PRO A 159 -15.51 18.67 -7.36
N ASN A 160 -15.10 17.81 -8.30
CA ASN A 160 -14.00 16.87 -8.05
C ASN A 160 -12.71 17.64 -7.76
N HIS A 161 -12.00 17.27 -6.69
CA HIS A 161 -10.82 18.00 -6.22
C HIS A 161 -9.58 17.86 -7.14
N THR A 162 -9.54 16.82 -7.97
CA THR A 162 -8.44 16.57 -8.90
C THR A 162 -8.60 17.35 -10.20
N VAL A 163 -9.76 17.24 -10.83
CA VAL A 163 -10.02 17.80 -12.17
C VAL A 163 -10.99 18.97 -12.20
N GLY A 164 -11.60 19.30 -11.06
CA GLY A 164 -12.57 20.43 -10.95
C GLY A 164 -13.92 20.19 -11.64
N ARG A 165 -14.19 18.97 -12.11
CA ARG A 165 -15.43 18.65 -12.84
C ARG A 165 -16.62 18.60 -11.89
N VAL A 166 -17.74 19.16 -12.35
CA VAL A 166 -19.05 19.04 -11.69
C VAL A 166 -19.80 17.89 -12.35
N THR A 167 -20.07 16.84 -11.58
CA THR A 167 -20.79 15.64 -12.03
C THR A 167 -22.00 15.40 -11.14
N PRO A 168 -23.19 15.11 -11.70
CA PRO A 168 -24.39 14.81 -10.91
C PRO A 168 -24.17 13.68 -9.91
N PHE A 169 -24.90 13.74 -8.78
CA PHE A 169 -24.77 12.73 -7.73
C PHE A 169 -25.09 11.32 -8.22
N GLU A 170 -26.13 11.19 -9.02
CA GLU A 170 -26.54 9.92 -9.61
C GLU A 170 -25.43 9.29 -10.46
N THR A 171 -24.77 10.09 -11.30
CA THR A 171 -23.64 9.60 -12.12
C THR A 171 -22.48 9.16 -11.24
N ARG A 172 -22.15 9.93 -10.19
CA ARG A 172 -21.09 9.56 -9.25
C ARG A 172 -21.44 8.28 -8.49
N GLY A 173 -22.71 8.09 -8.12
CA GLY A 173 -23.20 6.89 -7.47
C GLY A 173 -23.20 5.65 -8.38
N HIS A 174 -23.51 5.81 -9.67
CA HIS A 174 -23.48 4.68 -10.62
C HIS A 174 -22.05 4.21 -10.95
N VAL A 175 -21.07 5.09 -10.85
CA VAL A 175 -19.66 4.74 -11.11
C VAL A 175 -19.00 4.12 -9.87
N ALA A 176 -19.42 4.51 -8.67
CA ALA A 176 -18.93 3.96 -7.42
C ALA A 176 -19.53 2.58 -7.12
#